data_5d700e4b075dfdd09c59efad2c9ea106
#
_entry.id   5d700e4b075dfdd09c59efad2c9ea106
#
_cell.length_a   1.000
_cell.length_b   1.000
_cell.length_c   1.000
_cell.angle_alpha   90.00
_cell.angle_beta   90.00
_cell.angle_gamma   90.00
#
_symmetry.space_group_name_H-M   'P 1'
#
loop_
_entity.id
_entity.type
_entity.pdbx_description
1 polymer ?
#
loop_
_entity_poly.entity_id
_entity_poly.type
_entity_poly.pdbx_seq_one_letter_code
_entity_poly.pdbx_strand_id
1 'polypeptide(L)'
;MLNDSCHNKSQIDPSHTPVPSAIMFAAGIFGNGLALVILELRRRRQAKKDGQKHSALFHILITALVVTDLTGTCLASPIVLVAYAYNTTLIWFEPIVCQYFGFTMTFFSLITLSLLFTTALDRCFALGYPYLYSRHVTKKWAYIIIPLLFVFSTLFCLLPFFKFGSYVQYCPGTWCFIDMNPVEPEHRAYANLYATIMLVLVLTIVVCNGFVVKQLFRMYQRRKRQGSIVTLAKRSNSHRKLVSMAEEVEHLILIFFMTIIFVICTLPLVVRVYMNSLGDNKESHILDLTALRFISINSIIDPWVFILLSPSVVHFFLFSVCRDCSNESRPAALFHHKEI
;
A
#
# COMPACT_ATOMS: atom_id res chain seq x y z
N MET A 1 15.89 -13.62 -36.11
CA MET A 1 15.77 -12.17 -36.29
C MET A 1 14.32 -11.77 -36.09
N LEU A 2 13.90 -11.61 -34.89
CA LEU A 2 12.63 -10.99 -34.49
C LEU A 2 12.86 -10.36 -33.10
N ASN A 3 13.89 -9.53 -33.07
CA ASN A 3 14.21 -8.70 -31.90
C ASN A 3 13.72 -7.28 -32.20
N ASP A 4 12.44 -7.14 -32.44
CA ASP A 4 11.78 -5.83 -32.45
C ASP A 4 11.46 -5.52 -31.00
N SER A 5 12.48 -5.05 -30.32
CA SER A 5 12.39 -4.70 -28.91
C SER A 5 11.29 -3.67 -28.76
N CYS A 6 10.34 -3.94 -27.88
CA CYS A 6 9.26 -3.00 -27.51
C CYS A 6 9.78 -1.61 -27.12
N HIS A 7 11.07 -1.51 -26.86
CA HIS A 7 11.76 -0.27 -26.51
C HIS A 7 11.67 0.82 -27.59
N ASN A 8 11.53 0.46 -28.89
CA ASN A 8 11.55 1.42 -30.00
C ASN A 8 10.24 1.45 -30.82
N LYS A 9 9.17 0.78 -30.37
CA LYS A 9 7.89 0.84 -31.07
C LYS A 9 7.30 2.25 -31.05
N SER A 10 6.76 2.68 -32.20
CA SER A 10 6.12 4.00 -32.37
C SER A 10 4.62 3.98 -32.16
N GLN A 11 3.98 2.83 -32.39
CA GLN A 11 2.52 2.67 -32.26
C GLN A 11 2.18 1.60 -31.23
N ILE A 12 1.04 1.79 -30.57
CA ILE A 12 0.50 0.84 -29.61
C ILE A 12 -0.06 -0.35 -30.38
N ASP A 13 0.17 -1.55 -29.85
CA ASP A 13 -0.39 -2.77 -30.43
C ASP A 13 -1.93 -2.73 -30.34
N PRO A 14 -2.66 -2.91 -31.46
CA PRO A 14 -4.14 -2.88 -31.49
C PRO A 14 -4.81 -3.91 -30.56
N SER A 15 -4.10 -4.94 -30.14
CA SER A 15 -4.61 -5.94 -29.19
C SER A 15 -4.80 -5.41 -27.78
N HIS A 16 -4.15 -4.27 -27.44
CA HIS A 16 -4.23 -3.66 -26.11
C HIS A 16 -5.25 -2.54 -26.05
N THR A 17 -6.16 -2.62 -25.07
CA THR A 17 -7.22 -1.64 -24.83
C THR A 17 -6.87 -0.71 -23.67
N PRO A 18 -7.35 0.55 -23.67
CA PRO A 18 -7.15 1.49 -22.57
C PRO A 18 -7.96 1.16 -21.31
N VAL A 19 -8.93 0.23 -21.42
CA VAL A 19 -9.90 -0.06 -20.35
C VAL A 19 -9.26 -0.44 -19.03
N PRO A 20 -8.26 -1.35 -18.94
CA PRO A 20 -7.62 -1.66 -17.67
C PRO A 20 -6.96 -0.44 -17.03
N SER A 21 -6.27 0.39 -17.80
CA SER A 21 -5.61 1.60 -17.28
C SER A 21 -6.61 2.64 -16.81
N ALA A 22 -7.75 2.81 -17.51
CA ALA A 22 -8.83 3.71 -17.10
C ALA A 22 -9.51 3.24 -15.79
N ILE A 23 -9.74 1.95 -15.65
CA ILE A 23 -10.30 1.36 -14.42
C ILE A 23 -9.31 1.56 -13.26
N MET A 24 -8.02 1.29 -13.47
CA MET A 24 -6.98 1.49 -12.45
C MET A 24 -6.91 2.95 -12.01
N PHE A 25 -6.96 3.90 -12.94
CA PHE A 25 -6.99 5.32 -12.66
C PHE A 25 -8.21 5.72 -11.83
N ALA A 26 -9.42 5.36 -12.29
CA ALA A 26 -10.66 5.69 -11.60
C ALA A 26 -10.69 5.08 -10.17
N ALA A 27 -10.30 3.81 -10.03
CA ALA A 27 -10.26 3.13 -8.74
C ALA A 27 -9.21 3.75 -7.78
N GLY A 28 -8.06 4.16 -8.31
CA GLY A 28 -7.01 4.83 -7.55
C GLY A 28 -7.44 6.21 -7.04
N ILE A 29 -8.00 7.05 -7.92
CA ILE A 29 -8.50 8.39 -7.54
C ILE A 29 -9.62 8.28 -6.50
N PHE A 30 -10.63 7.46 -6.79
CA PHE A 30 -11.79 7.33 -5.91
C PHE A 30 -11.40 6.70 -4.56
N GLY A 31 -10.62 5.61 -4.58
CA GLY A 31 -10.18 4.92 -3.36
C GLY A 31 -9.34 5.82 -2.45
N ASN A 32 -8.29 6.46 -3.00
CA ASN A 32 -7.42 7.33 -2.22
C ASN A 32 -8.15 8.60 -1.75
N GLY A 33 -9.02 9.20 -2.57
CA GLY A 33 -9.84 10.34 -2.18
C GLY A 33 -10.78 9.99 -1.01
N LEU A 34 -11.46 8.85 -1.07
CA LEU A 34 -12.33 8.37 0.00
C LEU A 34 -11.54 8.05 1.28
N ALA A 35 -10.36 7.43 1.16
CA ALA A 35 -9.48 7.16 2.28
C ALA A 35 -9.05 8.45 3.00
N LEU A 36 -8.70 9.51 2.27
CA LEU A 36 -8.36 10.82 2.85
C LEU A 36 -9.54 11.42 3.62
N VAL A 37 -10.75 11.36 3.07
CA VAL A 37 -11.96 11.84 3.77
C VAL A 37 -12.16 11.08 5.08
N ILE A 38 -12.06 9.75 5.05
CA ILE A 38 -12.20 8.90 6.25
C ILE A 38 -11.11 9.23 7.29
N LEU A 39 -9.85 9.38 6.87
CA LEU A 39 -8.74 9.76 7.76
C LEU A 39 -8.99 11.12 8.42
N GLU A 40 -9.43 12.11 7.66
CA GLU A 40 -9.72 13.44 8.20
C GLU A 40 -10.90 13.41 9.19
N LEU A 41 -11.97 12.68 8.87
CA LEU A 41 -13.11 12.50 9.78
C LEU A 41 -12.69 11.81 11.09
N ARG A 42 -11.80 10.83 11.02
CA ARG A 42 -11.23 10.17 12.21
C ARG A 42 -10.37 11.14 13.01
N ARG A 43 -9.51 11.91 12.36
CA ARG A 43 -8.66 12.91 13.00
C ARG A 43 -9.51 13.92 13.79
N ARG A 44 -10.60 14.43 13.19
CA ARG A 44 -11.52 15.36 13.85
C ARG A 44 -12.25 14.72 15.04
N ARG A 45 -12.66 13.46 14.94
CA ARG A 45 -13.31 12.72 16.05
C ARG A 45 -12.33 12.47 17.21
N GLN A 46 -11.07 12.13 16.91
CA GLN A 46 -10.04 11.91 17.93
C GLN A 46 -9.61 13.21 18.63
N ALA A 47 -9.55 14.32 17.91
CA ALA A 47 -9.24 15.64 18.48
C ALA A 47 -10.30 16.09 19.53
N LYS A 48 -11.55 15.61 19.39
CA LYS A 48 -12.63 15.87 20.37
C LYS A 48 -12.56 14.96 21.62
N LYS A 49 -11.84 13.84 21.55
CA LYS A 49 -11.64 12.89 22.64
C LYS A 49 -10.25 13.11 23.24
N ASP A 50 -10.09 14.15 24.08
CA ASP A 50 -8.83 14.46 24.75
C ASP A 50 -8.19 13.23 25.41
N GLY A 51 -6.94 12.90 25.06
CA GLY A 51 -6.09 12.01 25.85
C GLY A 51 -5.20 11.01 25.14
N GLN A 52 -5.33 10.77 23.82
CA GLN A 52 -4.56 9.69 23.17
C GLN A 52 -3.39 10.19 22.33
N LYS A 53 -2.24 10.47 23.00
CA LYS A 53 -0.99 10.91 22.36
C LYS A 53 -0.30 9.84 21.48
N HIS A 54 -0.60 8.55 21.69
CA HIS A 54 0.17 7.44 21.09
C HIS A 54 -0.14 7.12 19.61
N SER A 55 -1.28 7.56 19.07
CA SER A 55 -1.69 7.23 17.70
C SER A 55 -1.30 8.26 16.65
N ALA A 56 -0.68 9.37 17.05
CA ALA A 56 -0.52 10.53 16.17
C ALA A 56 0.52 10.32 15.05
N LEU A 57 1.63 9.63 15.32
CA LEU A 57 2.67 9.35 14.32
C LEU A 57 2.14 8.41 13.24
N PHE A 58 1.48 7.33 13.65
CA PHE A 58 0.85 6.37 12.74
C PHE A 58 -0.15 7.04 11.78
N HIS A 59 -1.02 7.92 12.30
CA HIS A 59 -1.98 8.63 11.45
C HIS A 59 -1.30 9.54 10.42
N ILE A 60 -0.20 10.20 10.79
CA ILE A 60 0.57 11.04 9.87
C ILE A 60 1.19 10.17 8.78
N LEU A 61 1.77 9.02 9.13
CA LEU A 61 2.39 8.09 8.16
C LEU A 61 1.37 7.52 7.18
N ILE A 62 0.20 7.07 7.67
CA ILE A 62 -0.87 6.58 6.78
C ILE A 62 -1.44 7.70 5.91
N THR A 63 -1.58 8.91 6.43
CA THR A 63 -2.02 10.05 5.61
C THR A 63 -1.00 10.37 4.52
N ALA A 64 0.30 10.36 4.86
CA ALA A 64 1.37 10.56 3.90
C ALA A 64 1.35 9.46 2.81
N LEU A 65 1.14 8.20 3.18
CA LEU A 65 1.01 7.07 2.26
C LEU A 65 -0.12 7.33 1.24
N VAL A 66 -1.33 7.60 1.72
CA VAL A 66 -2.51 7.81 0.85
C VAL A 66 -2.35 9.05 -0.04
N VAL A 67 -1.75 10.13 0.46
CA VAL A 67 -1.43 11.32 -0.34
C VAL A 67 -0.40 11.00 -1.41
N THR A 68 0.63 10.21 -1.09
CA THR A 68 1.66 9.77 -2.04
C THR A 68 1.04 8.93 -3.15
N ASP A 69 0.19 7.96 -2.82
CA ASP A 69 -0.48 7.08 -3.79
C ASP A 69 -1.44 7.86 -4.70
N LEU A 70 -2.20 8.81 -4.15
CA LEU A 70 -3.05 9.70 -4.93
C LEU A 70 -2.22 10.55 -5.90
N THR A 71 -1.12 11.14 -5.42
CA THR A 71 -0.24 11.96 -6.23
C THR A 71 0.39 11.14 -7.36
N GLY A 72 0.91 9.95 -7.07
CA GLY A 72 1.47 9.04 -8.07
C GLY A 72 0.46 8.65 -9.13
N THR A 73 -0.77 8.32 -8.72
CA THR A 73 -1.87 8.01 -9.64
C THR A 73 -2.20 9.21 -10.55
N CYS A 74 -2.27 10.42 -10.00
CA CYS A 74 -2.55 11.64 -10.77
C CYS A 74 -1.43 11.99 -11.76
N LEU A 75 -0.17 11.69 -11.44
CA LEU A 75 0.97 12.04 -12.29
C LEU A 75 1.25 10.99 -13.37
N ALA A 76 1.03 9.71 -13.09
CA ALA A 76 1.34 8.62 -14.02
C ALA A 76 0.16 8.25 -14.94
N SER A 77 -1.04 8.04 -14.40
CA SER A 77 -2.14 7.45 -15.15
C SER A 77 -2.66 8.31 -16.31
N PRO A 78 -2.74 9.66 -16.22
CA PRO A 78 -3.17 10.48 -17.36
C PRO A 78 -2.28 10.33 -18.58
N ILE A 79 -0.98 10.15 -18.39
CA ILE A 79 0.01 9.97 -19.48
C ILE A 79 -0.32 8.70 -20.27
N VAL A 80 -0.63 7.60 -19.58
CA VAL A 80 -1.02 6.33 -20.20
C VAL A 80 -2.31 6.50 -21.02
N LEU A 81 -3.32 7.20 -20.47
CA LEU A 81 -4.59 7.42 -21.16
C LEU A 81 -4.42 8.30 -22.41
N VAL A 82 -3.57 9.34 -22.32
CA VAL A 82 -3.23 10.20 -23.46
C VAL A 82 -2.51 9.40 -24.54
N ALA A 83 -1.56 8.54 -24.19
CA ALA A 83 -0.87 7.66 -25.14
C ALA A 83 -1.86 6.78 -25.92
N TYR A 84 -2.84 6.17 -25.22
CA TYR A 84 -3.92 5.41 -25.88
C TYR A 84 -4.83 6.27 -26.75
N ALA A 85 -5.17 7.49 -26.32
CA ALA A 85 -6.05 8.39 -27.08
C ALA A 85 -5.42 8.81 -28.42
N TYR A 86 -4.11 9.01 -28.45
CA TYR A 86 -3.37 9.36 -29.66
C TYR A 86 -2.81 8.14 -30.41
N ASN A 87 -3.02 6.93 -29.90
CA ASN A 87 -2.46 5.69 -30.43
C ASN A 87 -0.94 5.75 -30.65
N THR A 88 -0.23 6.38 -29.74
CA THR A 88 1.20 6.68 -29.85
C THR A 88 1.91 6.24 -28.59
N THR A 89 3.11 5.67 -28.74
CA THR A 89 3.91 5.23 -27.59
C THR A 89 4.59 6.40 -26.87
N LEU A 90 5.01 6.22 -25.62
CA LEU A 90 5.59 7.29 -24.80
C LEU A 90 6.90 7.83 -25.36
N ILE A 91 7.75 6.98 -25.94
CA ILE A 91 9.01 7.42 -26.58
C ILE A 91 8.73 8.23 -27.84
N TRP A 92 7.67 7.88 -28.59
CA TRP A 92 7.36 8.57 -29.83
C TRP A 92 6.76 9.95 -29.59
N PHE A 93 6.08 10.17 -28.47
CA PHE A 93 5.69 11.53 -28.07
C PHE A 93 6.93 12.40 -27.88
N GLU A 94 7.78 12.03 -26.96
CA GLU A 94 9.12 12.58 -26.71
C GLU A 94 9.86 11.64 -25.76
N PRO A 95 11.16 11.39 -25.94
CA PRO A 95 11.96 10.54 -25.05
C PRO A 95 11.89 10.98 -23.59
N ILE A 96 11.73 12.29 -23.32
CA ILE A 96 11.61 12.83 -21.96
C ILE A 96 10.33 12.37 -21.27
N VAL A 97 9.25 12.08 -22.01
CA VAL A 97 7.98 11.60 -21.43
C VAL A 97 8.16 10.20 -20.85
N CYS A 98 8.89 9.32 -21.57
CA CYS A 98 9.23 7.99 -21.06
C CYS A 98 10.13 8.07 -19.81
N GLN A 99 11.15 8.93 -19.83
CA GLN A 99 12.03 9.14 -18.67
C GLN A 99 11.26 9.69 -17.47
N TYR A 100 10.38 10.67 -17.68
CA TYR A 100 9.51 11.22 -16.63
C TYR A 100 8.59 10.14 -16.06
N PHE A 101 7.96 9.33 -16.92
CA PHE A 101 7.09 8.24 -16.48
C PHE A 101 7.87 7.18 -15.69
N GLY A 102 9.04 6.76 -16.20
CA GLY A 102 9.92 5.81 -15.53
C GLY A 102 10.39 6.33 -14.17
N PHE A 103 10.81 7.59 -14.09
CA PHE A 103 11.15 8.26 -12.84
C PHE A 103 9.96 8.24 -11.87
N THR A 104 8.78 8.66 -12.33
CA THR A 104 7.56 8.75 -11.52
C THR A 104 7.19 7.38 -10.94
N MET A 105 7.16 6.33 -11.76
CA MET A 105 6.84 4.98 -11.34
C MET A 105 7.84 4.44 -10.32
N THR A 106 9.14 4.61 -10.57
CA THR A 106 10.21 4.17 -9.68
C THR A 106 10.18 4.91 -8.35
N PHE A 107 10.00 6.23 -8.40
CA PHE A 107 9.93 7.08 -7.23
C PHE A 107 8.74 6.72 -6.33
N PHE A 108 7.53 6.66 -6.90
CA PHE A 108 6.34 6.37 -6.09
C PHE A 108 6.33 4.95 -5.55
N SER A 109 6.84 3.96 -6.27
CA SER A 109 6.99 2.61 -5.72
C SER A 109 7.98 2.55 -4.56
N LEU A 110 9.11 3.25 -4.64
CA LEU A 110 10.12 3.28 -3.59
C LEU A 110 9.66 4.04 -2.35
N ILE A 111 9.04 5.22 -2.52
CA ILE A 111 8.58 6.03 -1.38
C ILE A 111 7.38 5.39 -0.66
N THR A 112 6.44 4.80 -1.39
CA THR A 112 5.31 4.08 -0.81
C THR A 112 5.80 2.90 0.05
N LEU A 113 6.74 2.09 -0.46
CA LEU A 113 7.31 0.99 0.30
C LEU A 113 8.12 1.47 1.52
N SER A 114 8.85 2.59 1.40
CA SER A 114 9.59 3.20 2.50
C SER A 114 8.68 3.75 3.60
N LEU A 115 7.52 4.32 3.23
CA LEU A 115 6.50 4.76 4.20
C LEU A 115 5.85 3.57 4.92
N LEU A 116 5.57 2.48 4.22
CA LEU A 116 5.08 1.26 4.86
C LEU A 116 6.11 0.63 5.80
N PHE A 117 7.37 0.57 5.38
CA PHE A 117 8.48 0.13 6.23
C PHE A 117 8.55 0.96 7.53
N THR A 118 8.50 2.28 7.40
CA THR A 118 8.50 3.20 8.56
C THR A 118 7.28 2.96 9.45
N THR A 119 6.12 2.72 8.86
CA THR A 119 4.88 2.41 9.59
C THR A 119 4.98 1.07 10.33
N ALA A 120 5.57 0.04 9.71
CA ALA A 120 5.81 -1.25 10.34
C ALA A 120 6.80 -1.15 11.51
N LEU A 121 7.87 -0.37 11.36
CA LEU A 121 8.82 -0.07 12.44
C LEU A 121 8.14 0.67 13.59
N ASP A 122 7.35 1.70 13.30
CA ASP A 122 6.60 2.45 14.31
C ASP A 122 5.74 1.52 15.18
N ARG A 123 5.00 0.61 14.56
CA ARG A 123 4.18 -0.38 15.28
C ARG A 123 5.01 -1.37 16.06
N CYS A 124 6.11 -1.85 15.46
CA CYS A 124 7.03 -2.78 16.12
C CYS A 124 7.61 -2.19 17.42
N PHE A 125 8.07 -0.94 17.38
CA PHE A 125 8.59 -0.25 18.56
C PHE A 125 7.50 0.11 19.57
N ALA A 126 6.32 0.55 19.11
CA ALA A 126 5.21 0.90 20.00
C ALA A 126 4.74 -0.29 20.85
N LEU A 127 4.72 -1.50 20.28
CA LEU A 127 4.26 -2.71 20.96
C LEU A 127 5.39 -3.51 21.62
N GLY A 128 6.59 -3.48 21.04
CA GLY A 128 7.74 -4.19 21.60
C GLY A 128 8.35 -3.49 22.80
N TYR A 129 8.45 -2.16 22.72
CA TYR A 129 9.12 -1.33 23.72
C TYR A 129 8.28 -0.12 24.14
N PRO A 130 7.09 -0.31 24.72
CA PRO A 130 6.11 0.76 24.96
C PRO A 130 6.65 1.89 25.86
N TYR A 131 7.48 1.57 26.83
CA TYR A 131 8.08 2.57 27.72
C TYR A 131 9.08 3.49 27.01
N LEU A 132 9.97 2.92 26.20
CA LEU A 132 10.94 3.68 25.40
C LEU A 132 10.23 4.49 24.32
N TYR A 133 9.23 3.90 23.67
CA TYR A 133 8.42 4.55 22.67
C TYR A 133 7.70 5.78 23.21
N SER A 134 7.02 5.66 24.36
CA SER A 134 6.30 6.78 24.98
C SER A 134 7.20 7.94 25.42
N ARG A 135 8.46 7.65 25.75
CA ARG A 135 9.44 8.64 26.20
C ARG A 135 10.13 9.38 25.06
N HIS A 136 10.44 8.69 23.94
CA HIS A 136 11.31 9.23 22.88
C HIS A 136 10.55 9.53 21.58
N VAL A 137 9.48 8.80 21.25
CA VAL A 137 8.79 8.96 19.97
C VAL A 137 7.71 10.03 20.08
N THR A 138 7.89 11.08 19.30
CA THR A 138 6.97 12.21 19.22
C THR A 138 6.55 12.47 17.78
N LYS A 139 5.50 13.27 17.57
CA LYS A 139 5.06 13.71 16.23
C LYS A 139 6.19 14.36 15.41
N LYS A 140 7.19 14.93 16.06
CA LYS A 140 8.34 15.57 15.39
C LYS A 140 9.12 14.59 14.51
N TRP A 141 9.16 13.32 14.88
CA TRP A 141 9.82 12.28 14.09
C TRP A 141 9.20 12.11 12.69
N ALA A 142 7.88 12.24 12.55
CA ALA A 142 7.24 12.19 11.23
C ALA A 142 7.74 13.33 10.33
N TYR A 143 7.83 14.54 10.86
CA TYR A 143 8.28 15.72 10.11
C TYR A 143 9.76 15.69 9.73
N ILE A 144 10.54 14.80 10.31
CA ILE A 144 11.94 14.57 9.94
C ILE A 144 12.06 13.37 8.98
N ILE A 145 11.43 12.24 9.32
CA ILE A 145 11.58 10.99 8.57
C ILE A 145 10.93 11.11 7.18
N ILE A 146 9.72 11.66 7.08
CA ILE A 146 9.02 11.74 5.79
C ILE A 146 9.83 12.54 4.75
N PRO A 147 10.25 13.81 5.02
CA PRO A 147 11.09 14.53 4.06
C PRO A 147 12.41 13.82 3.73
N LEU A 148 13.04 13.17 4.73
CA LEU A 148 14.26 12.41 4.49
C LEU A 148 14.07 11.26 3.51
N LEU A 149 12.97 10.51 3.64
CA LEU A 149 12.60 9.45 2.70
C LEU A 149 12.34 10.00 1.31
N PHE A 150 11.65 11.13 1.19
CA PHE A 150 11.41 11.79 -0.09
C PHE A 150 12.72 12.23 -0.76
N VAL A 151 13.62 12.87 -0.01
CA VAL A 151 14.95 13.29 -0.52
C VAL A 151 15.75 12.08 -0.97
N PHE A 152 15.83 11.02 -0.14
CA PHE A 152 16.55 9.80 -0.48
C PHE A 152 15.98 9.16 -1.77
N SER A 153 14.66 8.98 -1.85
CA SER A 153 14.01 8.39 -3.03
C SER A 153 14.22 9.24 -4.28
N THR A 154 14.15 10.57 -4.16
CA THR A 154 14.41 11.49 -5.28
C THR A 154 15.85 11.36 -5.78
N LEU A 155 16.84 11.44 -4.88
CA LEU A 155 18.26 11.31 -5.26
C LEU A 155 18.55 9.97 -5.91
N PHE A 156 17.99 8.89 -5.37
CA PHE A 156 18.13 7.56 -5.96
C PHE A 156 17.54 7.48 -7.37
N CYS A 157 16.31 7.98 -7.56
CA CYS A 157 15.64 7.94 -8.87
C CYS A 157 16.20 8.94 -9.89
N LEU A 158 17.05 9.88 -9.48
CA LEU A 158 17.79 10.76 -10.40
C LEU A 158 19.04 10.11 -10.99
N LEU A 159 19.57 9.02 -10.42
CA LEU A 159 20.78 8.36 -10.89
C LEU A 159 20.77 7.97 -12.38
N PRO A 160 19.65 7.49 -12.97
CA PRO A 160 19.58 7.20 -14.39
C PRO A 160 19.85 8.41 -15.30
N PHE A 161 19.52 9.63 -14.85
CA PHE A 161 19.84 10.86 -15.61
C PHE A 161 21.34 11.16 -15.62
N PHE A 162 22.10 10.59 -14.69
CA PHE A 162 23.58 10.66 -14.62
C PHE A 162 24.27 9.42 -15.21
N LYS A 163 23.54 8.66 -16.05
CA LYS A 163 24.04 7.43 -16.72
C LYS A 163 24.29 6.24 -15.79
N PHE A 164 23.82 6.29 -14.55
CA PHE A 164 23.82 5.13 -13.66
C PHE A 164 22.42 4.54 -13.59
N GLY A 165 22.11 3.65 -14.52
CA GLY A 165 20.78 3.13 -14.80
C GLY A 165 20.17 3.72 -16.07
N SER A 166 19.04 3.19 -16.52
CA SER A 166 18.27 3.70 -17.65
C SER A 166 16.77 3.45 -17.43
N TYR A 167 15.95 4.35 -17.97
CA TYR A 167 14.51 4.17 -18.08
C TYR A 167 14.18 3.79 -19.51
N VAL A 168 13.48 2.67 -19.69
CA VAL A 168 13.13 2.12 -20.99
C VAL A 168 11.64 1.89 -21.12
N GLN A 169 11.15 1.88 -22.35
CA GLN A 169 9.77 1.62 -22.67
C GLN A 169 9.49 0.11 -22.69
N TYR A 170 8.36 -0.31 -22.13
CA TYR A 170 7.87 -1.69 -22.14
C TYR A 170 6.63 -1.83 -23.04
N CYS A 171 6.41 -3.02 -23.61
CA CYS A 171 5.18 -3.32 -24.33
C CYS A 171 3.94 -3.09 -23.43
N PRO A 172 2.88 -2.50 -23.95
CA PRO A 172 2.57 -2.13 -25.32
C PRO A 172 3.08 -0.78 -25.80
N GLY A 173 4.01 -0.13 -25.10
CA GLY A 173 4.54 1.19 -25.42
C GLY A 173 3.96 2.33 -24.56
N THR A 174 3.09 2.01 -23.61
CA THR A 174 2.46 2.97 -22.70
C THR A 174 3.04 2.94 -21.28
N TRP A 175 4.09 2.15 -21.08
CA TRP A 175 4.78 1.98 -19.79
C TRP A 175 6.27 2.20 -19.96
N CYS A 176 6.86 2.96 -19.06
CA CYS A 176 8.31 3.10 -18.94
C CYS A 176 8.74 2.82 -17.51
N PHE A 177 9.86 2.17 -17.33
CA PHE A 177 10.42 1.80 -16.04
C PHE A 177 11.93 1.60 -16.13
N ILE A 178 12.57 1.26 -15.01
CA ILE A 178 13.96 0.85 -14.97
C ILE A 178 14.17 -0.30 -15.97
N ASP A 179 15.27 -0.27 -16.70
CA ASP A 179 15.67 -1.38 -17.56
C ASP A 179 15.96 -2.62 -16.70
N MET A 180 15.10 -3.64 -16.83
CA MET A 180 15.22 -4.88 -16.07
C MET A 180 16.16 -5.90 -16.73
N ASN A 181 16.57 -5.65 -17.99
CA ASN A 181 17.46 -6.54 -18.74
C ASN A 181 18.60 -5.75 -19.44
N PRO A 182 19.36 -4.93 -18.73
CA PRO A 182 20.36 -4.08 -19.34
C PRO A 182 21.60 -4.88 -19.77
N VAL A 183 22.16 -4.48 -20.88
CA VAL A 183 23.43 -5.01 -21.40
C VAL A 183 24.62 -4.43 -20.62
N GLU A 184 24.58 -3.14 -20.32
CA GLU A 184 25.67 -2.42 -19.67
C GLU A 184 25.75 -2.76 -18.17
N PRO A 185 26.96 -2.99 -17.62
CA PRO A 185 27.13 -3.38 -16.22
C PRO A 185 26.64 -2.33 -15.22
N GLU A 186 26.76 -1.04 -15.54
CA GLU A 186 26.32 0.07 -14.70
C GLU A 186 24.79 0.12 -14.58
N HIS A 187 24.09 -0.08 -15.69
CA HIS A 187 22.62 -0.14 -15.69
C HIS A 187 22.12 -1.40 -14.96
N ARG A 188 22.84 -2.52 -15.08
CA ARG A 188 22.54 -3.76 -14.33
C ARG A 188 22.76 -3.57 -12.84
N ALA A 189 23.82 -2.88 -12.43
CA ALA A 189 24.09 -2.58 -11.04
C ALA A 189 22.95 -1.75 -10.42
N TYR A 190 22.45 -0.74 -11.14
CA TYR A 190 21.33 0.08 -10.69
C TYR A 190 20.03 -0.73 -10.52
N ALA A 191 19.67 -1.56 -11.52
CA ALA A 191 18.49 -2.40 -11.47
C ALA A 191 18.55 -3.37 -10.28
N ASN A 192 19.69 -4.03 -10.08
CA ASN A 192 19.91 -4.95 -8.96
C ASN A 192 19.88 -4.21 -7.61
N LEU A 193 20.45 -3.00 -7.54
CA LEU A 193 20.42 -2.18 -6.33
C LEU A 193 18.98 -1.80 -5.96
N TYR A 194 18.18 -1.37 -6.95
CA TYR A 194 16.76 -1.10 -6.75
C TYR A 194 16.01 -2.34 -6.24
N ALA A 195 16.17 -3.49 -6.91
CA ALA A 195 15.53 -4.75 -6.52
C ALA A 195 15.96 -5.20 -5.11
N THR A 196 17.25 -5.01 -4.75
CA THR A 196 17.77 -5.34 -3.42
C THR A 196 17.15 -4.44 -2.35
N ILE A 197 17.06 -3.13 -2.59
CA ILE A 197 16.42 -2.19 -1.66
C ILE A 197 14.96 -2.60 -1.44
N MET A 198 14.21 -2.85 -2.52
CA MET A 198 12.81 -3.28 -2.44
C MET A 198 12.67 -4.59 -1.65
N LEU A 199 13.52 -5.58 -1.90
CA LEU A 199 13.51 -6.86 -1.20
C LEU A 199 13.80 -6.70 0.31
N VAL A 200 14.83 -5.92 0.67
CA VAL A 200 15.18 -5.67 2.07
C VAL A 200 14.06 -4.97 2.80
N LEU A 201 13.43 -3.97 2.19
CA LEU A 201 12.27 -3.28 2.77
C LEU A 201 11.10 -4.23 3.00
N VAL A 202 10.74 -5.05 1.99
CA VAL A 202 9.66 -6.04 2.11
C VAL A 202 9.95 -7.06 3.20
N LEU A 203 11.14 -7.65 3.23
CA LEU A 203 11.50 -8.63 4.24
C LEU A 203 11.45 -8.03 5.66
N THR A 204 11.93 -6.80 5.82
CA THR A 204 11.87 -6.12 7.12
C THR A 204 10.43 -5.83 7.54
N ILE A 205 9.57 -5.39 6.62
CA ILE A 205 8.13 -5.20 6.88
C ILE A 205 7.49 -6.50 7.36
N VAL A 206 7.76 -7.62 6.68
CA VAL A 206 7.22 -8.95 7.06
C VAL A 206 7.68 -9.35 8.45
N VAL A 207 8.96 -9.19 8.77
CA VAL A 207 9.52 -9.51 10.09
C VAL A 207 8.90 -8.63 11.18
N CYS A 208 8.82 -7.31 10.95
CA CYS A 208 8.22 -6.37 11.92
C CYS A 208 6.76 -6.71 12.18
N ASN A 209 5.97 -6.94 11.13
CA ASN A 209 4.55 -7.25 11.27
C ASN A 209 4.32 -8.63 11.89
N GLY A 210 5.14 -9.63 11.58
CA GLY A 210 5.15 -10.92 12.27
C GLY A 210 5.42 -10.80 13.77
N PHE A 211 6.39 -9.96 14.14
CA PHE A 211 6.68 -9.66 15.55
C PHE A 211 5.47 -8.98 16.25
N VAL A 212 4.86 -8.01 15.59
CA VAL A 212 3.68 -7.30 16.09
C VAL A 212 2.51 -8.26 16.33
N VAL A 213 2.18 -9.12 15.37
CA VAL A 213 1.14 -10.17 15.51
C VAL A 213 1.43 -11.09 16.69
N LYS A 214 2.69 -11.55 16.83
CA LYS A 214 3.12 -12.39 17.95
C LYS A 214 2.94 -11.71 19.31
N GLN A 215 3.28 -10.42 19.43
CA GLN A 215 3.12 -9.67 20.68
C GLN A 215 1.65 -9.51 21.06
N LEU A 216 0.79 -9.22 20.09
CA LEU A 216 -0.66 -9.13 20.35
C LEU A 216 -1.24 -10.46 20.81
N PHE A 217 -0.91 -11.53 20.12
CA PHE A 217 -1.39 -12.86 20.49
C PHE A 217 -0.98 -13.20 21.91
N ARG A 218 0.25 -12.85 22.31
CA ARG A 218 0.71 -13.00 23.70
C ARG A 218 -0.09 -12.13 24.69
N MET A 219 -0.38 -10.88 24.34
CA MET A 219 -1.19 -10.00 25.18
C MET A 219 -2.62 -10.53 25.33
N TYR A 220 -3.22 -11.00 24.23
CA TYR A 220 -4.54 -11.62 24.23
C TYR A 220 -4.60 -12.87 25.14
N GLN A 221 -3.62 -13.76 25.02
CA GLN A 221 -3.56 -14.97 25.85
C GLN A 221 -3.38 -14.64 27.35
N ARG A 222 -2.53 -13.68 27.69
CA ARG A 222 -2.34 -13.25 29.09
C ARG A 222 -3.64 -12.70 29.67
N ARG A 223 -4.38 -11.92 28.92
CA ARG A 223 -5.68 -11.37 29.38
C ARG A 223 -6.75 -12.43 29.51
N LYS A 224 -6.83 -13.40 28.60
CA LYS A 224 -7.76 -14.52 28.71
C LYS A 224 -7.52 -15.33 30.00
N ARG A 225 -6.27 -15.53 30.38
CA ARG A 225 -5.91 -16.19 31.66
C ARG A 225 -6.26 -15.33 32.87
N GLN A 226 -6.13 -14.02 32.82
CA GLN A 226 -6.46 -13.11 33.94
C GLN A 226 -7.96 -12.83 34.07
N GLY A 227 -8.70 -12.82 32.98
CA GLY A 227 -10.17 -12.59 32.97
C GLY A 227 -10.97 -13.70 33.64
N SER A 228 -10.37 -14.86 33.88
CA SER A 228 -11.00 -15.98 34.62
C SER A 228 -11.00 -15.78 36.13
N ILE A 229 -10.33 -14.77 36.70
CA ILE A 229 -10.08 -14.64 38.15
C ILE A 229 -10.76 -13.38 38.76
N VAL A 230 -11.22 -12.40 37.96
CA VAL A 230 -11.72 -11.13 38.51
C VAL A 230 -13.23 -11.01 38.35
N THR A 231 -13.95 -11.44 39.37
CA THR A 231 -15.35 -11.21 39.63
C THR A 231 -15.68 -9.74 39.92
N LEU A 232 -16.70 -9.20 39.22
CA LEU A 232 -17.71 -8.20 39.61
C LEU A 232 -17.37 -6.75 40.05
N ALA A 233 -16.15 -6.32 40.32
CA ALA A 233 -15.95 -5.02 40.96
C ALA A 233 -15.46 -3.85 40.09
N LYS A 234 -15.24 -4.00 38.76
CA LYS A 234 -14.60 -2.94 37.95
C LYS A 234 -15.17 -2.75 36.54
N ARG A 235 -16.49 -2.66 36.41
CA ARG A 235 -17.20 -2.60 35.11
C ARG A 235 -16.91 -1.34 34.27
N SER A 236 -16.65 -0.18 34.86
CA SER A 236 -16.50 1.09 34.15
C SER A 236 -15.11 1.23 33.48
N ASN A 237 -14.00 0.84 34.14
CA ASN A 237 -12.66 0.92 33.58
C ASN A 237 -12.36 -0.22 32.58
N SER A 238 -13.11 -1.32 32.64
CA SER A 238 -12.98 -2.47 31.72
C SER A 238 -13.47 -2.11 30.32
N HIS A 239 -14.56 -1.35 30.20
CA HIS A 239 -15.12 -0.96 28.90
C HIS A 239 -14.18 -0.04 28.11
N ARG A 240 -13.54 0.93 28.77
CA ARG A 240 -12.56 1.83 28.13
C ARG A 240 -11.31 1.09 27.65
N LYS A 241 -10.82 0.10 28.41
CA LYS A 241 -9.70 -0.76 28.04
C LYS A 241 -10.03 -1.73 26.90
N LEU A 242 -11.27 -2.23 26.84
CA LEU A 242 -11.73 -3.10 25.75
C LEU A 242 -11.84 -2.34 24.42
N VAL A 243 -12.37 -1.11 24.42
CA VAL A 243 -12.46 -0.27 23.23
C VAL A 243 -11.08 0.09 22.70
N SER A 244 -10.13 0.47 23.57
CA SER A 244 -8.75 0.76 23.15
C SER A 244 -8.04 -0.45 22.55
N MET A 245 -8.32 -1.67 23.05
CA MET A 245 -7.74 -2.89 22.46
C MET A 245 -8.35 -3.25 21.12
N ALA A 246 -9.65 -3.05 20.94
CA ALA A 246 -10.30 -3.30 19.66
C ALA A 246 -9.68 -2.40 18.58
N GLU A 247 -9.48 -1.13 18.86
CA GLU A 247 -8.81 -0.19 17.95
C GLU A 247 -7.36 -0.62 17.59
N GLU A 248 -6.58 -1.11 18.57
CA GLU A 248 -5.23 -1.61 18.32
C GLU A 248 -5.24 -2.87 17.44
N VAL A 249 -6.13 -3.83 17.73
CA VAL A 249 -6.26 -5.06 16.93
C VAL A 249 -6.68 -4.76 15.49
N GLU A 250 -7.60 -3.83 15.29
CA GLU A 250 -8.05 -3.43 13.95
C GLU A 250 -6.93 -2.80 13.14
N HIS A 251 -6.12 -1.92 13.73
CA HIS A 251 -4.94 -1.36 13.06
C HIS A 251 -3.92 -2.42 12.67
N LEU A 252 -3.82 -3.48 13.44
CA LEU A 252 -2.87 -4.56 13.17
C LEU A 252 -3.35 -5.51 12.09
N ILE A 253 -4.64 -5.81 12.07
CA ILE A 253 -5.27 -6.55 10.98
C ILE A 253 -5.05 -5.79 9.66
N LEU A 254 -5.25 -4.46 9.66
CA LEU A 254 -4.99 -3.60 8.52
C LEU A 254 -3.53 -3.73 8.02
N ILE A 255 -2.55 -3.54 8.91
CA ILE A 255 -1.13 -3.63 8.57
C ILE A 255 -0.78 -5.03 8.04
N PHE A 256 -1.33 -6.08 8.63
CA PHE A 256 -1.10 -7.45 8.21
C PHE A 256 -1.60 -7.69 6.77
N PHE A 257 -2.82 -7.30 6.45
CA PHE A 257 -3.38 -7.44 5.09
C PHE A 257 -2.62 -6.58 4.08
N MET A 258 -2.32 -5.33 4.42
CA MET A 258 -1.48 -4.47 3.56
C MET A 258 -0.13 -5.12 3.29
N THR A 259 0.51 -5.74 4.29
CA THR A 259 1.79 -6.42 4.10
C THR A 259 1.68 -7.58 3.12
N ILE A 260 0.65 -8.43 3.23
CA ILE A 260 0.43 -9.55 2.31
C ILE A 260 0.29 -9.04 0.87
N ILE A 261 -0.54 -8.04 0.66
CA ILE A 261 -0.77 -7.45 -0.66
C ILE A 261 0.55 -6.88 -1.21
N PHE A 262 1.29 -6.16 -0.38
CA PHE A 262 2.58 -5.60 -0.76
C PHE A 262 3.60 -6.66 -1.18
N VAL A 263 3.70 -7.75 -0.44
CA VAL A 263 4.56 -8.89 -0.79
C VAL A 263 4.16 -9.45 -2.15
N ILE A 264 2.86 -9.72 -2.36
CA ILE A 264 2.35 -10.27 -3.63
C ILE A 264 2.62 -9.31 -4.80
N CYS A 265 2.47 -8.01 -4.59
CA CYS A 265 2.63 -7.02 -5.65
C CYS A 265 4.10 -6.66 -5.94
N THR A 266 4.99 -6.75 -4.96
CA THR A 266 6.39 -6.33 -5.13
C THR A 266 7.30 -7.48 -5.56
N LEU A 267 7.07 -8.70 -5.07
CA LEU A 267 7.94 -9.84 -5.38
C LEU A 267 8.08 -10.15 -6.87
N PRO A 268 7.03 -10.09 -7.72
CA PRO A 268 7.17 -10.36 -9.15
C PRO A 268 8.23 -9.49 -9.82
N LEU A 269 8.29 -8.20 -9.48
CA LEU A 269 9.27 -7.27 -10.02
C LEU A 269 10.70 -7.64 -9.56
N VAL A 270 10.87 -7.88 -8.27
CA VAL A 270 12.18 -8.25 -7.70
C VAL A 270 12.71 -9.54 -8.34
N VAL A 271 11.85 -10.56 -8.44
CA VAL A 271 12.20 -11.84 -9.07
C VAL A 271 12.62 -11.64 -10.54
N ARG A 272 11.85 -10.83 -11.31
CA ARG A 272 12.18 -10.56 -12.72
C ARG A 272 13.54 -9.88 -12.88
N VAL A 273 13.83 -8.85 -12.09
CA VAL A 273 15.13 -8.18 -12.15
C VAL A 273 16.28 -9.16 -11.89
N TYR A 274 16.16 -10.00 -10.87
CA TYR A 274 17.22 -10.97 -10.57
C TYR A 274 17.34 -12.09 -11.61
N MET A 275 16.22 -12.61 -12.13
CA MET A 275 16.24 -13.63 -13.18
C MET A 275 16.92 -13.10 -14.45
N ASN A 276 16.56 -11.88 -14.86
CA ASN A 276 17.20 -11.23 -16.01
C ASN A 276 18.69 -10.97 -15.76
N SER A 277 19.09 -10.59 -14.55
CA SER A 277 20.49 -10.37 -14.17
C SER A 277 21.33 -11.66 -14.17
N LEU A 278 20.71 -12.82 -13.88
CA LEU A 278 21.39 -14.13 -13.87
C LEU A 278 21.53 -14.76 -15.26
N GLY A 279 21.00 -14.13 -16.30
CA GLY A 279 21.22 -14.55 -17.69
C GLY A 279 20.18 -15.53 -18.24
N ASP A 280 19.01 -15.63 -17.62
CA ASP A 280 17.85 -16.36 -18.18
C ASP A 280 17.18 -15.46 -19.25
N ASN A 281 17.89 -15.33 -20.39
CA ASN A 281 17.63 -14.39 -21.50
C ASN A 281 16.36 -14.68 -22.32
N LYS A 282 15.33 -15.26 -21.72
CA LYS A 282 14.01 -15.27 -22.34
C LYS A 282 13.36 -13.92 -22.08
N GLU A 283 13.59 -12.97 -23.00
CA GLU A 283 12.82 -11.73 -23.06
C GLU A 283 11.31 -12.07 -23.11
N SER A 284 10.68 -12.04 -21.96
CA SER A 284 9.23 -12.25 -21.85
C SER A 284 8.59 -10.91 -21.53
N HIS A 285 8.30 -10.13 -22.55
CA HIS A 285 7.60 -8.84 -22.44
C HIS A 285 6.29 -8.93 -21.64
N ILE A 286 5.62 -10.10 -21.71
CA ILE A 286 4.38 -10.35 -20.96
C ILE A 286 4.66 -10.41 -19.45
N LEU A 287 5.73 -11.07 -19.04
CA LEU A 287 6.10 -11.18 -17.64
C LEU A 287 6.58 -9.85 -17.07
N ASP A 288 7.34 -9.07 -17.85
CA ASP A 288 7.80 -7.74 -17.45
C ASP A 288 6.63 -6.78 -17.27
N LEU A 289 5.70 -6.73 -18.24
CA LEU A 289 4.47 -5.93 -18.10
C LEU A 289 3.61 -6.39 -16.92
N THR A 290 3.54 -7.69 -16.69
CA THR A 290 2.79 -8.24 -15.54
C THR A 290 3.41 -7.78 -14.23
N ALA A 291 4.73 -7.83 -14.10
CA ALA A 291 5.44 -7.34 -12.91
C ALA A 291 5.21 -5.83 -12.67
N LEU A 292 5.22 -5.03 -13.74
CA LEU A 292 4.93 -3.59 -13.67
C LEU A 292 3.49 -3.30 -13.28
N ARG A 293 2.53 -4.07 -13.76
CA ARG A 293 1.13 -3.97 -13.36
C ARG A 293 0.96 -4.32 -11.88
N PHE A 294 1.61 -5.39 -11.41
CA PHE A 294 1.55 -5.77 -10.00
C PHE A 294 2.04 -4.66 -9.08
N ILE A 295 3.18 -4.04 -9.37
CA ILE A 295 3.68 -2.95 -8.52
C ILE A 295 2.78 -1.71 -8.56
N SER A 296 2.11 -1.44 -9.69
CA SER A 296 1.18 -0.32 -9.83
C SER A 296 -0.16 -0.55 -9.11
N ILE A 297 -0.55 -1.81 -8.93
CA ILE A 297 -1.77 -2.19 -8.21
C ILE A 297 -1.70 -1.82 -6.72
N ASN A 298 -0.51 -1.75 -6.12
CA ASN A 298 -0.34 -1.39 -4.72
C ASN A 298 -1.05 -0.08 -4.37
N SER A 299 -0.73 1.02 -5.05
CA SER A 299 -1.32 2.34 -4.77
C SER A 299 -2.83 2.41 -5.02
N ILE A 300 -3.39 1.41 -5.72
CA ILE A 300 -4.82 1.30 -5.95
C ILE A 300 -5.48 0.49 -4.84
N ILE A 301 -4.88 -0.63 -4.41
CA ILE A 301 -5.47 -1.54 -3.41
C ILE A 301 -5.34 -0.99 -1.99
N ASP A 302 -4.25 -0.32 -1.67
CA ASP A 302 -3.97 0.19 -0.33
C ASP A 302 -5.12 0.99 0.30
N PRO A 303 -5.73 1.99 -0.38
CA PRO A 303 -6.86 2.71 0.17
C PRO A 303 -8.09 1.83 0.38
N TRP A 304 -8.33 0.84 -0.48
CA TRP A 304 -9.47 -0.07 -0.33
C TRP A 304 -9.32 -0.98 0.88
N VAL A 305 -8.12 -1.51 1.12
CA VAL A 305 -7.82 -2.29 2.33
C VAL A 305 -8.03 -1.43 3.57
N PHE A 306 -7.54 -0.18 3.55
CA PHE A 306 -7.75 0.77 4.64
C PHE A 306 -9.24 1.07 4.89
N ILE A 307 -10.03 1.26 3.83
CA ILE A 307 -11.47 1.53 3.94
C ILE A 307 -12.21 0.32 4.50
N LEU A 308 -12.00 -0.86 3.91
CA LEU A 308 -12.71 -2.10 4.25
C LEU A 308 -12.40 -2.56 5.69
N LEU A 309 -11.16 -2.43 6.13
CA LEU A 309 -10.74 -2.81 7.50
C LEU A 309 -10.90 -1.67 8.51
N SER A 310 -11.48 -0.55 8.07
CA SER A 310 -11.80 0.56 8.95
C SER A 310 -12.86 0.16 9.98
N PRO A 311 -12.67 0.41 11.30
CA PRO A 311 -13.60 0.05 12.36
C PRO A 311 -15.02 0.52 12.08
N SER A 312 -15.18 1.73 11.57
CA SER A 312 -16.49 2.29 11.25
C SER A 312 -17.21 1.51 10.16
N VAL A 313 -16.47 1.02 9.16
CA VAL A 313 -17.01 0.23 8.05
C VAL A 313 -17.29 -1.20 8.51
N VAL A 314 -16.37 -1.81 9.25
CA VAL A 314 -16.56 -3.16 9.82
C VAL A 314 -17.76 -3.18 10.75
N HIS A 315 -17.91 -2.19 11.64
CA HIS A 315 -19.09 -2.07 12.50
C HIS A 315 -20.40 -1.88 11.71
N PHE A 316 -20.35 -1.09 10.64
CA PHE A 316 -21.52 -0.91 9.78
C PHE A 316 -21.93 -2.22 9.09
N PHE A 317 -20.99 -2.97 8.55
CA PHE A 317 -21.25 -4.27 7.92
C PHE A 317 -21.75 -5.31 8.95
N LEU A 318 -21.09 -5.41 10.11
CA LEU A 318 -21.51 -6.33 11.16
C LEU A 318 -22.93 -6.00 11.65
N PHE A 319 -23.25 -4.71 11.83
CA PHE A 319 -24.58 -4.28 12.25
C PHE A 319 -25.64 -4.56 11.19
N SER A 320 -25.32 -4.37 9.89
CA SER A 320 -26.23 -4.71 8.78
C SER A 320 -26.48 -6.21 8.72
N VAL A 321 -25.44 -7.03 8.78
CA VAL A 321 -25.58 -8.51 8.76
C VAL A 321 -26.34 -9.03 9.98
N CYS A 322 -26.07 -8.52 11.19
CA CYS A 322 -26.82 -8.91 12.39
C CYS A 322 -28.29 -8.47 12.34
N ARG A 323 -28.60 -7.35 11.68
CA ARG A 323 -29.97 -6.87 11.50
C ARG A 323 -30.75 -7.74 10.52
N ASP A 324 -30.10 -8.21 9.46
CA ASP A 324 -30.72 -9.15 8.50
C ASP A 324 -31.00 -10.51 9.16
N CYS A 325 -30.04 -11.04 9.93
CA CYS A 325 -30.26 -12.28 10.71
C CYS A 325 -31.38 -12.17 11.77
N SER A 326 -31.59 -10.97 12.34
CA SER A 326 -32.64 -10.78 13.33
C SER A 326 -34.03 -10.60 12.71
N ASN A 327 -34.14 -10.18 11.46
CA ASN A 327 -35.41 -10.10 10.72
C ASN A 327 -35.87 -11.45 10.20
N GLU A 328 -34.96 -12.39 9.93
CA GLU A 328 -35.30 -13.75 9.46
C GLU A 328 -35.83 -14.65 10.60
N SER A 329 -35.60 -14.30 11.87
CA SER A 329 -35.98 -15.09 13.04
C SER A 329 -37.26 -14.62 13.73
N ARG A 330 -38.12 -13.81 13.09
CA ARG A 330 -39.47 -13.54 13.64
C ARG A 330 -40.44 -14.63 13.17
N PRO A 331 -40.84 -15.58 14.02
CA PRO A 331 -41.94 -16.48 13.70
C PRO A 331 -43.24 -15.65 13.59
N ALA A 332 -44.01 -15.94 12.54
CA ALA A 332 -45.36 -15.38 12.35
C ALA A 332 -46.19 -15.64 13.59
N ALA A 333 -46.43 -14.59 14.38
CA ALA A 333 -47.38 -14.66 15.50
C ALA A 333 -48.78 -14.88 14.93
N LEU A 334 -49.34 -16.07 15.18
CA LEU A 334 -50.70 -16.44 14.96
C LEU A 334 -51.64 -15.39 15.56
N PHE A 335 -52.43 -14.80 14.70
CA PHE A 335 -53.65 -14.12 15.11
C PHE A 335 -54.61 -15.15 15.74
N HIS A 336 -54.75 -15.16 17.05
CA HIS A 336 -55.87 -15.80 17.71
C HIS A 336 -56.97 -14.76 17.87
N HIS A 337 -58.01 -14.91 17.09
CA HIS A 337 -59.35 -14.38 17.33
C HIS A 337 -59.80 -14.81 18.72
N LYS A 338 -60.29 -13.89 19.51
CA LYS A 338 -61.26 -14.13 20.60
C LYS A 338 -62.47 -13.24 20.38
N GLU A 339 -63.49 -13.89 19.83
CA GLU A 339 -64.88 -13.47 20.09
C GLU A 339 -65.21 -13.76 21.54
N ILE A 340 -65.78 -12.84 22.24
CA ILE A 340 -67.02 -12.79 22.98
C ILE A 340 -67.03 -11.46 23.73
#